data_d594a3e3df55092478ee3291194756bc
#
_entry.id   d594a3e3df55092478ee3291194756bc
#
_cell.length_a   1.000
_cell.length_b   1.000
_cell.length_c   1.000
_cell.angle_alpha   90.00
_cell.angle_beta   90.00
_cell.angle_gamma   90.00
#
_symmetry.space_group_name_H-M   'P 1'
#
loop_
_entity.id
_entity.type
_entity.pdbx_description
1 polymer ?
#
loop_
_entity_poly.entity_id
_entity_poly.type
_entity_poly.pdbx_seq_one_letter_code
_entity_poly.pdbx_strand_id
1 'polypeptide(L)'
;SVFILIETLKKLKEFPYDVYGVFTVQEEVGIRGAQVSALQIQPDFGFGLDTTIAYDVPGAPGHEKITELGKGAAIKIMDSQTICDYRMVNYMKEISNYSLELRKLLTLHLLSLENL
;
A
#
# COMPACT_ATOMS: atom_id res chain seq x y z
N SER A 1 1.85 1.99 -9.49
CA SER A 1 1.95 2.75 -8.21
C SER A 1 2.31 4.21 -8.42
N VAL A 2 3.32 4.57 -9.24
CA VAL A 2 3.77 5.97 -9.47
C VAL A 2 2.61 6.89 -9.89
N PHE A 3 1.84 6.51 -10.90
CA PHE A 3 0.67 7.28 -11.36
C PHE A 3 -0.33 7.53 -10.22
N ILE A 4 -0.64 6.51 -9.44
CA ILE A 4 -1.59 6.61 -8.32
C ILE A 4 -1.09 7.61 -7.28
N LEU A 5 0.19 7.55 -6.90
CA LEU A 5 0.79 8.48 -5.95
C LEU A 5 0.70 9.93 -6.45
N ILE A 6 1.06 10.18 -7.71
CA ILE A 6 0.98 11.51 -8.32
C ILE A 6 -0.46 12.04 -8.31
N GLU A 7 -1.43 11.22 -8.72
CA GLU A 7 -2.83 11.65 -8.75
C GLU A 7 -3.42 11.86 -7.35
N THR A 8 -2.95 11.10 -6.37
CA THR A 8 -3.31 11.30 -4.97
C THR A 8 -2.79 12.65 -4.46
N LEU A 9 -1.49 12.93 -4.67
CA LEU A 9 -0.89 14.19 -4.25
C LEU A 9 -1.55 15.41 -4.90
N LYS A 10 -1.92 15.32 -6.18
CA LYS A 10 -2.68 16.39 -6.87
C LYS A 10 -4.05 16.67 -6.26
N LYS A 11 -4.67 15.65 -5.67
CA LYS A 11 -6.00 15.77 -5.03
C LYS A 11 -5.92 16.29 -3.60
N LEU A 12 -4.76 16.22 -2.96
CA LEU A 12 -4.56 16.82 -1.65
C LEU A 12 -4.63 18.34 -1.80
N LYS A 13 -5.56 18.94 -1.06
CA LYS A 13 -5.68 20.40 -0.95
C LYS A 13 -5.05 20.83 0.36
N GLU A 14 -5.72 21.65 1.15
CA GLU A 14 -5.26 21.99 2.49
C GLU A 14 -5.27 20.73 3.38
N PHE A 15 -4.11 20.36 3.89
CA PHE A 15 -3.93 19.20 4.74
C PHE A 15 -3.10 19.60 5.96
N PRO A 16 -3.52 19.25 7.19
CA PRO A 16 -2.89 19.76 8.41
C PRO A 16 -1.57 19.06 8.77
N TYR A 17 -1.08 18.16 7.93
CA TYR A 17 0.13 17.36 8.16
C TYR A 17 1.07 17.47 6.97
N ASP A 18 2.36 17.25 7.21
CA ASP A 18 3.34 17.10 6.15
C ASP A 18 3.16 15.78 5.41
N VAL A 19 3.07 15.82 4.09
CA VAL A 19 2.90 14.64 3.24
C VAL A 19 4.06 14.52 2.28
N TYR A 20 4.76 13.40 2.37
CA TYR A 20 5.90 13.08 1.53
C TYR A 20 5.54 12.01 0.51
N GLY A 21 5.63 12.33 -0.77
CA GLY A 21 5.54 11.36 -1.86
C GLY A 21 6.93 10.87 -2.23
N VAL A 22 7.24 9.62 -1.94
CA VAL A 22 8.57 9.04 -2.14
C VAL A 22 8.54 8.01 -3.25
N PHE A 23 9.37 8.21 -4.27
CA PHE A 23 9.60 7.23 -5.34
C PHE A 23 10.88 6.46 -5.02
N THR A 24 10.72 5.28 -4.47
CA THR A 24 11.83 4.48 -3.99
C THR A 24 12.57 3.80 -5.13
N VAL A 25 13.87 3.62 -4.95
CA VAL A 25 14.75 2.87 -5.85
C VAL A 25 15.19 1.56 -5.20
N GLN A 26 15.63 0.60 -6.01
CA GLN A 26 16.18 -0.68 -5.55
C GLN A 26 15.21 -1.47 -4.67
N GLU A 27 13.92 -1.45 -5.02
CA GLU A 27 12.90 -2.26 -4.34
C GLU A 27 13.20 -3.76 -4.54
N GLU A 28 13.41 -4.21 -5.78
CA GLU A 28 13.66 -5.60 -6.19
C GLU A 28 14.95 -6.24 -5.61
N VAL A 29 15.83 -5.43 -5.05
CA VAL A 29 17.09 -5.89 -4.46
C VAL A 29 17.16 -5.68 -2.94
N GLY A 30 16.01 -5.66 -2.29
CA GLY A 30 15.90 -5.62 -0.83
C GLY A 30 15.33 -4.32 -0.26
N ILE A 31 14.41 -3.65 -0.95
CA ILE A 31 13.63 -2.50 -0.46
C ILE A 31 14.51 -1.33 0.03
N ARG A 32 15.71 -1.21 -0.51
CA ARG A 32 16.79 -0.33 0.03
C ARG A 32 16.40 1.14 0.06
N GLY A 33 15.77 1.64 -1.01
CA GLY A 33 15.38 3.04 -1.11
C GLY A 33 14.31 3.42 -0.07
N ALA A 34 13.37 2.54 0.22
CA ALA A 34 12.35 2.77 1.23
C ALA A 34 12.95 2.90 2.64
N GLN A 35 13.88 2.03 3.00
CA GLN A 35 14.57 2.07 4.30
C GLN A 35 15.32 3.40 4.51
N VAL A 36 16.10 3.81 3.52
CA VAL A 36 16.86 5.07 3.61
C VAL A 36 15.93 6.28 3.71
N SER A 37 14.86 6.30 2.93
CA SER A 37 13.88 7.38 2.95
C SER A 37 13.15 7.45 4.29
N ALA A 38 12.75 6.32 4.85
CA ALA A 38 12.09 6.26 6.15
C ALA A 38 13.01 6.76 7.27
N LEU A 39 14.28 6.35 7.27
CA LEU A 39 15.27 6.83 8.25
C LEU A 39 15.53 8.34 8.14
N GLN A 40 15.45 8.91 6.94
CA GLN A 40 15.68 10.32 6.71
C GLN A 40 14.47 11.19 7.08
N ILE A 41 13.27 10.74 6.73
CA ILE A 41 12.03 11.49 6.92
C ILE A 41 11.50 11.29 8.35
N GLN A 42 11.70 10.10 8.93
CA GLN A 42 11.15 9.68 10.23
C GLN A 42 9.64 9.94 10.33
N PRO A 43 8.82 9.40 9.41
CA PRO A 43 7.40 9.69 9.39
C PRO A 43 6.67 8.97 10.54
N ASP A 44 5.60 9.59 11.04
CA ASP A 44 4.69 8.96 12.02
C ASP A 44 3.88 7.82 11.40
N PHE A 45 3.59 7.91 10.09
CA PHE A 45 2.83 6.92 9.32
C PHE A 45 3.47 6.70 7.95
N GLY A 46 3.56 5.44 7.54
CA GLY A 46 4.04 5.06 6.21
C GLY A 46 3.01 4.24 5.44
N PHE A 47 2.88 4.51 4.15
CA PHE A 47 2.02 3.78 3.23
C PHE A 47 2.83 3.31 2.03
N GLY A 48 2.90 2.01 1.81
CA GLY A 48 3.48 1.44 0.60
C GLY A 48 2.42 1.25 -0.49
N LEU A 49 2.71 1.70 -1.69
CA LEU A 49 1.87 1.51 -2.88
C LEU A 49 2.58 0.58 -3.85
N ASP A 50 2.01 -0.59 -4.06
CA ASP A 50 2.59 -1.57 -4.97
C ASP A 50 1.52 -2.38 -5.69
N THR A 51 1.94 -3.23 -6.62
CA THR A 51 1.10 -4.23 -7.28
C THR A 51 1.16 -5.55 -6.53
N THR A 52 0.12 -6.37 -6.65
CA THR A 52 0.12 -7.73 -6.13
C THR A 52 -0.35 -8.72 -7.19
N ILE A 53 0.10 -9.96 -7.07
CA ILE A 53 -0.35 -11.06 -7.91
C ILE A 53 -1.75 -11.47 -7.44
N ALA A 54 -2.71 -11.51 -8.35
CA ALA A 54 -4.05 -12.01 -8.04
C ALA A 54 -4.10 -13.53 -7.95
N TYR A 55 -3.38 -14.20 -8.83
CA TYR A 55 -3.39 -15.66 -8.98
C TYR A 55 -4.79 -16.22 -9.30
N ASP A 56 -5.56 -15.46 -10.07
CA ASP A 56 -6.95 -15.78 -10.46
C ASP A 56 -7.08 -16.17 -11.94
N VAL A 57 -5.98 -16.65 -12.53
CA VAL A 57 -5.96 -17.12 -13.91
C VAL A 57 -6.71 -18.45 -14.08
N PRO A 58 -7.28 -18.74 -15.26
CA PRO A 58 -7.94 -20.01 -15.52
C PRO A 58 -7.02 -21.20 -15.24
N GLY A 59 -7.52 -22.16 -14.43
CA GLY A 59 -6.75 -23.36 -14.05
C GLY A 59 -5.88 -23.20 -12.82
N ALA A 60 -5.77 -22.01 -12.23
CA ALA A 60 -5.07 -21.83 -10.96
C ALA A 60 -5.83 -22.54 -9.83
N PRO A 61 -5.12 -23.26 -8.93
CA PRO A 61 -5.75 -23.87 -7.76
C PRO A 61 -6.40 -22.82 -6.86
N GLY A 62 -7.63 -23.08 -6.43
CA GLY A 62 -8.40 -22.09 -5.65
C GLY A 62 -7.73 -21.67 -4.33
N HIS A 63 -6.89 -22.53 -3.74
CA HIS A 63 -6.16 -22.22 -2.51
C HIS A 63 -4.94 -21.30 -2.72
N GLU A 64 -4.50 -21.11 -3.97
CA GLU A 64 -3.41 -20.20 -4.31
C GLU A 64 -3.89 -18.80 -4.68
N LYS A 65 -5.20 -18.62 -4.83
CA LYS A 65 -5.80 -17.32 -5.13
C LYS A 65 -5.56 -16.33 -3.99
N ILE A 66 -4.88 -15.23 -4.29
CA ILE A 66 -4.53 -14.19 -3.31
C ILE A 66 -5.56 -13.08 -3.33
N THR A 67 -5.87 -12.57 -4.53
CA THR A 67 -6.85 -11.50 -4.75
C THR A 67 -7.68 -11.82 -5.98
N GLU A 68 -8.56 -10.91 -6.37
CA GLU A 68 -9.39 -11.07 -7.57
C GLU A 68 -9.42 -9.77 -8.35
N LEU A 69 -9.06 -9.83 -9.62
CA LEU A 69 -9.12 -8.68 -10.52
C LEU A 69 -10.54 -8.09 -10.55
N GLY A 70 -10.62 -6.77 -10.51
CA GLY A 70 -11.91 -6.05 -10.52
C GLY A 70 -12.64 -5.97 -9.19
N LYS A 71 -12.14 -6.58 -8.11
CA LYS A 71 -12.75 -6.51 -6.77
C LYS A 71 -12.29 -5.31 -5.92
N GLY A 72 -11.41 -4.50 -6.46
CA GLY A 72 -10.94 -3.28 -5.80
C GLY A 72 -9.51 -3.37 -5.32
N ALA A 73 -9.13 -2.45 -4.44
CA ALA A 73 -7.81 -2.41 -3.85
C ALA A 73 -7.60 -3.55 -2.86
N ALA A 74 -6.43 -4.17 -2.91
CA ALA A 74 -6.03 -5.13 -1.89
C ALA A 74 -5.39 -4.39 -0.71
N ILE A 75 -5.84 -4.68 0.50
CA ILE A 75 -5.21 -4.20 1.73
C ILE A 75 -4.34 -5.32 2.26
N LYS A 76 -3.03 -5.14 2.19
CA LYS A 76 -2.07 -6.14 2.70
C LYS A 76 -2.10 -6.17 4.22
N ILE A 77 -2.05 -7.37 4.78
CA ILE A 77 -1.93 -7.60 6.22
C ILE A 77 -0.48 -7.93 6.56
N MET A 78 0.13 -8.85 5.80
CA MET A 78 1.53 -9.25 5.96
C MET A 78 2.06 -9.95 4.72
N ASP A 79 3.38 -9.98 4.62
CA ASP A 79 4.13 -10.85 3.69
C ASP A 79 5.41 -11.37 4.35
N SER A 80 6.39 -11.80 3.56
CA SER A 80 7.65 -12.34 4.07
C SER A 80 8.56 -11.31 4.75
N GLN A 81 8.33 -10.02 4.51
CA GLN A 81 9.20 -8.93 4.99
C GLN A 81 8.44 -7.82 5.72
N THR A 82 7.10 -7.83 5.68
CA THR A 82 6.27 -6.74 6.19
C THR A 82 5.14 -7.27 7.04
N ILE A 83 4.96 -6.70 8.22
CA ILE A 83 3.77 -6.88 9.05
C ILE A 83 3.13 -5.49 9.19
N CYS A 84 1.90 -5.35 8.71
CA CYS A 84 1.20 -4.07 8.77
C CYS A 84 0.58 -3.83 10.14
N ASP A 85 0.56 -2.56 10.57
CA ASP A 85 -0.15 -2.17 11.79
C ASP A 85 -1.65 -2.51 11.67
N TYR A 86 -2.17 -3.31 12.57
CA TYR A 86 -3.54 -3.80 12.51
C TYR A 86 -4.59 -2.68 12.65
N ARG A 87 -4.26 -1.59 13.36
CA ARG A 87 -5.14 -0.42 13.53
C ARG A 87 -5.32 0.29 12.19
N MET A 88 -4.20 0.46 11.47
CA MET A 88 -4.23 1.05 10.12
C MET A 88 -4.94 0.14 9.12
N VAL A 89 -4.72 -1.17 9.19
CA VAL A 89 -5.46 -2.15 8.36
C VAL A 89 -6.96 -2.03 8.59
N ASN A 90 -7.41 -1.96 9.83
CA ASN A 90 -8.83 -1.83 10.15
C ASN A 90 -9.38 -0.48 9.69
N TYR A 91 -8.67 0.60 9.93
CA TYR A 91 -9.05 1.93 9.46
C TYR A 91 -9.20 1.99 7.93
N MET A 92 -8.26 1.40 7.19
CA MET A 92 -8.34 1.31 5.74
C MET A 92 -9.53 0.48 5.26
N LYS A 93 -9.86 -0.61 5.96
CA LYS A 93 -11.08 -1.40 5.68
C LYS A 93 -12.35 -0.58 5.89
N GLU A 94 -12.42 0.18 6.96
CA GLU A 94 -13.55 1.08 7.22
C GLU A 94 -13.70 2.11 6.11
N ILE A 95 -12.64 2.86 5.78
CA ILE A 95 -12.65 3.83 4.69
C ILE A 95 -13.07 3.19 3.37
N SER A 96 -12.57 2.01 3.05
CA SER A 96 -12.90 1.30 1.81
C SER A 96 -14.36 0.91 1.70
N ASN A 97 -15.05 0.72 2.82
CA ASN A 97 -16.49 0.45 2.84
C ASN A 97 -17.33 1.72 2.57
N TYR A 98 -16.83 2.90 2.92
CA TYR A 98 -17.51 4.17 2.67
C TYR A 98 -17.32 4.71 1.26
N SER A 99 -16.29 4.30 0.53
CA SER A 99 -15.97 4.84 -0.78
C SER A 99 -15.91 3.74 -1.84
N LEU A 100 -16.99 3.63 -2.61
CA LEU A 100 -17.08 2.72 -3.76
C LEU A 100 -16.01 2.98 -4.83
N GLU A 101 -15.46 4.19 -4.90
CA GLU A 101 -14.41 4.55 -5.85
C GLU A 101 -13.02 4.06 -5.44
N LEU A 102 -12.71 3.99 -4.15
CA LEU A 102 -11.45 3.47 -3.65
C LEU A 102 -11.26 1.97 -3.92
N ARG A 103 -12.35 1.23 -4.05
CA ARG A 103 -12.30 -0.22 -4.34
C ARG A 103 -11.69 -0.57 -5.70
N LYS A 104 -11.53 0.39 -6.60
CA LYS A 104 -11.13 0.12 -8.00
C LYS A 104 -9.65 0.39 -8.30
N LEU A 105 -8.88 0.99 -7.41
CA LEU A 105 -7.61 1.61 -7.82
C LEU A 105 -6.36 1.31 -6.98
N LEU A 106 -6.44 0.65 -5.83
CA LEU A 106 -5.27 0.61 -4.94
C LEU A 106 -5.00 -0.79 -4.36
N THR A 107 -3.84 -1.33 -4.68
CA THR A 107 -3.15 -2.24 -3.77
C THR A 107 -2.38 -1.39 -2.77
N LEU A 108 -2.77 -1.39 -1.52
CA LEU A 108 -2.15 -0.59 -0.49
C LEU A 108 -1.35 -1.49 0.45
N HIS A 109 -0.05 -1.28 0.49
CA HIS A 109 0.81 -1.84 1.51
C HIS A 109 0.90 -0.83 2.67
N LEU A 110 0.48 -1.24 3.84
CA LEU A 110 0.63 -0.47 5.07
C LEU A 110 1.87 -0.97 5.80
N LEU A 111 2.88 -0.12 5.88
CA LEU A 111 4.08 -0.39 6.65
C LEU A 111 3.90 0.13 8.08
N SER A 112 4.07 -0.73 9.06
CA SER A 112 4.26 -0.29 10.43
C SER A 112 5.74 0.09 10.62
N LEU A 113 5.99 1.30 11.05
CA LEU A 113 7.34 1.81 11.30
C LEU A 113 7.86 1.45 12.71
N GLU A 114 7.09 0.73 13.51
CA GLU A 114 7.48 0.33 14.87
C GLU A 114 8.63 -0.70 14.92
N ASN A 115 9.13 -1.17 13.76
CA ASN A 115 10.18 -2.17 13.64
C ASN A 115 11.35 -1.76 12.72
N LEU A 116 11.58 -0.47 12.50
CA LEU A 116 12.76 0.04 11.80
C LEU A 116 13.83 0.51 12.79
#